data_8624628d253c8eab0f8cd8aaceaff71b
#
_entry.id   8624628d253c8eab0f8cd8aaceaff71b
#
_cell.length_a   1.000
_cell.length_b   1.000
_cell.length_c   1.000
_cell.angle_alpha   90.00
_cell.angle_beta   90.00
_cell.angle_gamma   90.00
#
_symmetry.space_group_name_H-M   'P 1'
#
loop_
_entity.id
_entity.type
_entity.pdbx_description
1 polymer ?
#
loop_
_entity_poly.entity_id
_entity_poly.type
_entity_poly.pdbx_seq_one_letter_code
_entity_poly.pdbx_strand_id
1 'polypeptide(L)'
;MARDDALKDKIIKLGNKQKVSAVIKYSDHPNPDIRMTVAMTLGMIPTYDSGMALIPLLRDTDPMVRASASTAAADIHAKHCEEYVKKLAFADNDPNVRQAAKSAFDRLKSSVV
;
A
#
# COMPACT_ATOMS: atom_id res chain seq x y z
N MET A 1 -16.22 -6.64 -12.48
CA MET A 1 -16.27 -7.50 -13.66
C MET A 1 -15.39 -8.72 -13.48
N ALA A 2 -15.74 -9.81 -14.12
CA ALA A 2 -15.03 -11.09 -13.94
C ALA A 2 -13.54 -11.01 -14.23
N ARG A 3 -13.15 -10.23 -15.25
CA ARG A 3 -11.74 -10.09 -15.63
C ARG A 3 -10.92 -9.46 -14.50
N ASP A 4 -11.41 -8.36 -13.94
CA ASP A 4 -10.69 -7.66 -12.88
C ASP A 4 -10.72 -8.46 -11.57
N ASP A 5 -11.82 -9.17 -11.30
CA ASP A 5 -11.88 -10.06 -10.14
C ASP A 5 -10.86 -11.19 -10.25
N ALA A 6 -10.72 -11.77 -11.44
CA ALA A 6 -9.71 -12.80 -11.69
C ALA A 6 -8.30 -12.24 -11.53
N LEU A 7 -8.07 -11.00 -11.96
CA LEU A 7 -6.78 -10.35 -11.81
C LEU A 7 -6.46 -10.07 -10.35
N LYS A 8 -7.44 -9.62 -9.56
CA LYS A 8 -7.24 -9.44 -8.11
C LYS A 8 -6.80 -10.73 -7.45
N ASP A 9 -7.49 -11.84 -7.78
CA ASP A 9 -7.15 -13.16 -7.23
C ASP A 9 -5.73 -13.57 -7.61
N LYS A 10 -5.35 -13.31 -8.86
CA LYS A 10 -4.00 -13.62 -9.33
C LYS A 10 -2.94 -12.83 -8.55
N ILE A 11 -3.19 -11.54 -8.34
CA ILE A 11 -2.26 -10.68 -7.60
C ILE A 11 -2.09 -11.19 -6.16
N ILE A 12 -3.20 -11.52 -5.51
CA ILE A 12 -3.15 -12.03 -4.14
C ILE A 12 -2.37 -13.35 -4.08
N LYS A 13 -2.58 -14.24 -5.04
CA LYS A 13 -1.83 -15.49 -5.10
C LYS A 13 -0.33 -15.26 -5.28
N LEU A 14 0.05 -14.26 -6.09
CA LEU A 14 1.45 -13.88 -6.24
C LEU A 14 2.01 -13.37 -4.91
N GLY A 15 1.21 -12.62 -4.16
CA GLY A 15 1.60 -12.14 -2.84
C GLY A 15 1.80 -13.29 -1.86
N ASN A 16 0.93 -14.27 -1.87
CA ASN A 16 1.06 -15.44 -1.01
C ASN A 16 2.35 -16.21 -1.29
N LYS A 17 2.82 -16.16 -2.53
CA LYS A 17 4.09 -16.78 -2.93
C LYS A 17 5.28 -15.84 -2.77
N GLN A 18 5.07 -14.66 -2.18
CA GLN A 18 6.11 -13.66 -1.94
C GLN A 18 6.80 -13.19 -3.23
N LYS A 19 6.06 -13.16 -4.33
CA LYS A 19 6.62 -12.77 -5.64
C LYS A 19 6.44 -11.26 -5.84
N VAL A 20 7.26 -10.48 -5.15
CA VAL A 20 7.11 -9.03 -5.09
C VAL A 20 7.21 -8.37 -6.47
N SER A 21 8.18 -8.77 -7.30
CA SER A 21 8.34 -8.16 -8.62
C SER A 21 7.13 -8.37 -9.51
N ALA A 22 6.51 -9.55 -9.42
CA ALA A 22 5.32 -9.85 -10.20
C ALA A 22 4.12 -9.02 -9.74
N VAL A 23 4.00 -8.79 -8.43
CA VAL A 23 2.93 -7.94 -7.86
C VAL A 23 3.11 -6.50 -8.32
N ILE A 24 4.34 -5.99 -8.25
CA ILE A 24 4.65 -4.59 -8.59
C ILE A 24 4.27 -4.25 -10.04
N LYS A 25 4.28 -5.22 -10.93
CA LYS A 25 3.92 -4.97 -12.34
C LYS A 25 2.54 -4.38 -12.52
N TYR A 26 1.65 -4.55 -11.54
CA TYR A 26 0.28 -4.04 -11.61
C TYR A 26 0.08 -2.73 -10.87
N SER A 27 1.16 -2.11 -10.37
CA SER A 27 1.08 -0.88 -9.54
C SER A 27 0.50 0.31 -10.28
N ASP A 28 0.60 0.36 -11.60
CA ASP A 28 0.10 1.46 -12.41
C ASP A 28 -1.12 1.08 -13.25
N HIS A 29 -1.80 0.01 -12.89
CA HIS A 29 -3.00 -0.43 -13.59
C HIS A 29 -4.04 0.69 -13.60
N PRO A 30 -4.76 0.91 -14.71
CA PRO A 30 -5.74 2.00 -14.79
C PRO A 30 -6.89 1.89 -13.80
N ASN A 31 -7.25 0.68 -13.37
CA ASN A 31 -8.32 0.50 -12.40
C ASN A 31 -7.79 0.70 -10.98
N PRO A 32 -8.29 1.71 -10.22
CA PRO A 32 -7.82 1.93 -8.85
C PRO A 32 -8.07 0.74 -7.92
N ASP A 33 -9.10 -0.07 -8.18
CA ASP A 33 -9.33 -1.27 -7.38
C ASP A 33 -8.18 -2.27 -7.51
N ILE A 34 -7.58 -2.35 -8.70
CA ILE A 34 -6.40 -3.20 -8.91
C ILE A 34 -5.21 -2.60 -8.18
N ARG A 35 -4.99 -1.29 -8.27
CA ARG A 35 -3.89 -0.64 -7.56
C ARG A 35 -4.05 -0.80 -6.05
N MET A 36 -5.29 -0.72 -5.54
CA MET A 36 -5.55 -0.96 -4.12
C MET A 36 -5.19 -2.40 -3.73
N THR A 37 -5.55 -3.37 -4.57
CA THR A 37 -5.19 -4.78 -4.34
C THR A 37 -3.68 -4.95 -4.31
N VAL A 38 -2.95 -4.25 -5.19
CA VAL A 38 -1.48 -4.27 -5.17
C VAL A 38 -0.96 -3.76 -3.83
N ALA A 39 -1.48 -2.62 -3.37
CA ALA A 39 -1.05 -2.04 -2.09
C ALA A 39 -1.28 -3.02 -0.94
N MET A 40 -2.47 -3.59 -0.86
CA MET A 40 -2.81 -4.56 0.17
C MET A 40 -1.91 -5.79 0.11
N THR A 41 -1.63 -6.27 -1.10
CA THR A 41 -0.80 -7.44 -1.31
C THR A 41 0.65 -7.19 -0.92
N LEU A 42 1.18 -6.00 -1.22
CA LEU A 42 2.53 -5.62 -0.79
C LEU A 42 2.64 -5.61 0.73
N GLY A 43 1.54 -5.33 1.43
CA GLY A 43 1.48 -5.42 2.89
C GLY A 43 1.64 -6.85 3.42
N MET A 44 1.63 -7.85 2.56
CA MET A 44 1.85 -9.25 2.91
C MET A 44 3.29 -9.70 2.66
N ILE A 45 4.11 -8.85 2.05
CA ILE A 45 5.47 -9.19 1.64
C ILE A 45 6.44 -8.24 2.34
N PRO A 46 6.98 -8.63 3.53
CA PRO A 46 7.78 -7.72 4.36
C PRO A 46 9.22 -7.59 3.83
N THR A 47 9.37 -6.92 2.70
CA THR A 47 10.66 -6.67 2.08
C THR A 47 10.86 -5.17 1.86
N TYR A 48 12.13 -4.77 1.73
CA TYR A 48 12.45 -3.38 1.40
C TYR A 48 11.83 -2.99 0.05
N ASP A 49 11.86 -3.90 -0.93
CA ASP A 49 11.30 -3.64 -2.26
C ASP A 49 9.80 -3.37 -2.20
N SER A 50 9.08 -4.08 -1.32
CA SER A 50 7.66 -3.82 -1.11
C SER A 50 7.43 -2.39 -0.61
N GLY A 51 8.23 -1.97 0.36
CA GLY A 51 8.13 -0.61 0.89
C GLY A 51 8.43 0.44 -0.16
N MET A 52 9.45 0.22 -0.97
CA MET A 52 9.78 1.14 -2.05
C MET A 52 8.65 1.22 -3.09
N ALA A 53 8.02 0.10 -3.39
CA ALA A 53 6.90 0.07 -4.33
C ALA A 53 5.65 0.75 -3.77
N LEU A 54 5.50 0.80 -2.45
CA LEU A 54 4.37 1.48 -1.82
C LEU A 54 4.48 3.00 -1.91
N ILE A 55 5.68 3.55 -2.03
CA ILE A 55 5.86 5.01 -2.05
C ILE A 55 5.02 5.68 -3.16
N PRO A 56 5.07 5.25 -4.42
CA PRO A 56 4.19 5.84 -5.43
C PRO A 56 2.70 5.67 -5.11
N LEU A 57 2.31 4.56 -4.49
CA LEU A 57 0.91 4.31 -4.12
C LEU A 57 0.45 5.19 -2.97
N LEU A 58 1.36 5.62 -2.11
CA LEU A 58 1.08 6.63 -1.08
C LEU A 58 0.78 8.00 -1.70
N ARG A 59 1.12 8.18 -2.95
CA ARG A 59 0.89 9.42 -3.69
C ARG A 59 -0.14 9.23 -4.81
N ASP A 60 -0.88 8.15 -4.77
CA ASP A 60 -1.88 7.81 -5.79
C ASP A 60 -2.98 8.87 -5.85
N THR A 61 -3.58 9.05 -7.02
CA THR A 61 -4.70 9.97 -7.19
C THR A 61 -5.96 9.50 -6.48
N ASP A 62 -6.09 8.18 -6.26
CA ASP A 62 -7.25 7.61 -5.62
C ASP A 62 -7.06 7.53 -4.10
N PRO A 63 -7.99 8.08 -3.31
CA PRO A 63 -7.83 8.11 -1.85
C PRO A 63 -7.81 6.71 -1.21
N MET A 64 -8.56 5.75 -1.76
CA MET A 64 -8.56 4.41 -1.19
C MET A 64 -7.24 3.69 -1.41
N VAL A 65 -6.57 3.98 -2.52
CA VAL A 65 -5.22 3.46 -2.77
C VAL A 65 -4.24 4.05 -1.76
N ARG A 66 -4.30 5.36 -1.53
CA ARG A 66 -3.43 6.02 -0.54
C ARG A 66 -3.64 5.45 0.86
N ALA A 67 -4.90 5.25 1.26
CA ALA A 67 -5.22 4.67 2.57
C ALA A 67 -4.68 3.25 2.71
N SER A 68 -4.90 2.42 1.69
CA SER A 68 -4.43 1.03 1.70
C SER A 68 -2.90 0.96 1.72
N ALA A 69 -2.23 1.84 0.98
CA ALA A 69 -0.78 1.88 0.97
C ALA A 69 -0.22 2.28 2.33
N SER A 70 -0.88 3.19 3.04
CA SER A 70 -0.47 3.59 4.39
C SER A 70 -0.53 2.41 5.35
N THR A 71 -1.64 1.69 5.34
CA THR A 71 -1.80 0.50 6.19
C THR A 71 -0.77 -0.57 5.85
N ALA A 72 -0.57 -0.82 4.55
CA ALA A 72 0.41 -1.81 4.11
C ALA A 72 1.83 -1.45 4.57
N ALA A 73 2.21 -0.18 4.49
CA ALA A 73 3.52 0.27 4.95
C ALA A 73 3.71 -0.04 6.43
N ALA A 74 2.69 0.17 7.25
CA ALA A 74 2.75 -0.16 8.68
C ALA A 74 2.83 -1.67 8.88
N ASP A 75 2.05 -2.44 8.11
CA ASP A 75 2.02 -3.91 8.25
C ASP A 75 3.39 -4.55 8.02
N ILE A 76 4.19 -4.00 7.11
CA ILE A 76 5.52 -4.54 6.82
C ILE A 76 6.63 -3.75 7.54
N HIS A 77 6.27 -2.84 8.44
CA HIS A 77 7.22 -2.02 9.20
C HIS A 77 8.19 -1.26 8.27
N ALA A 78 7.65 -0.69 7.19
CA ALA A 78 8.45 0.04 6.20
C ALA A 78 8.82 1.42 6.72
N LYS A 79 9.86 1.48 7.55
CA LYS A 79 10.31 2.71 8.20
C LYS A 79 10.62 3.81 7.19
N HIS A 80 11.13 3.44 6.02
CA HIS A 80 11.45 4.39 4.95
C HIS A 80 10.20 5.03 4.32
N CYS A 81 8.99 4.53 4.64
CA CYS A 81 7.74 5.13 4.21
C CYS A 81 7.18 6.13 5.22
N GLU A 82 7.80 6.21 6.41
CA GLU A 82 7.24 6.95 7.55
C GLU A 82 6.89 8.41 7.23
N GLU A 83 7.78 9.14 6.56
CA GLU A 83 7.54 10.54 6.25
C GLU A 83 6.41 10.73 5.25
N TYR A 84 6.28 9.84 4.29
CA TYR A 84 5.17 9.88 3.33
C TYR A 84 3.83 9.64 4.03
N VAL A 85 3.80 8.66 4.94
CA VAL A 85 2.60 8.34 5.71
C VAL A 85 2.25 9.49 6.65
N LYS A 86 3.24 10.08 7.30
CA LYS A 86 3.05 11.24 8.18
C LYS A 86 2.39 12.39 7.42
N LYS A 87 2.86 12.67 6.22
CA LYS A 87 2.30 13.75 5.41
C LYS A 87 0.82 13.51 5.12
N LEU A 88 0.45 12.27 4.78
CA LEU A 88 -0.96 11.93 4.56
C LEU A 88 -1.78 12.10 5.84
N ALA A 89 -1.24 11.71 6.99
CA ALA A 89 -1.94 11.80 8.27
C ALA A 89 -2.32 13.23 8.60
N PHE A 90 -1.49 14.18 8.25
CA PHE A 90 -1.69 15.59 8.64
C PHE A 90 -2.22 16.46 7.52
N ALA A 91 -2.04 16.09 6.25
CA ALA A 91 -2.30 17.01 5.15
C ALA A 91 -3.21 16.45 4.04
N ASP A 92 -3.56 15.16 4.05
CA ASP A 92 -4.42 14.63 3.00
C ASP A 92 -5.81 15.28 3.07
N ASN A 93 -6.37 15.60 1.91
CA ASN A 93 -7.69 16.24 1.87
C ASN A 93 -8.84 15.27 2.15
N ASP A 94 -8.60 13.96 2.10
CA ASP A 94 -9.64 12.97 2.38
C ASP A 94 -9.57 12.54 3.85
N PRO A 95 -10.67 12.68 4.62
CA PRO A 95 -10.63 12.33 6.04
C PRO A 95 -10.39 10.85 6.32
N ASN A 96 -10.82 9.96 5.40
CA ASN A 96 -10.57 8.53 5.57
C ASN A 96 -9.09 8.21 5.38
N VAL A 97 -8.43 8.91 4.46
CA VAL A 97 -6.98 8.77 4.28
C VAL A 97 -6.24 9.27 5.50
N ARG A 98 -6.63 10.46 6.01
CA ARG A 98 -5.98 10.99 7.21
C ARG A 98 -6.09 10.02 8.38
N GLN A 99 -7.25 9.40 8.57
CA GLN A 99 -7.47 8.45 9.67
C GLN A 99 -6.60 7.20 9.51
N ALA A 100 -6.62 6.59 8.33
CA ALA A 100 -5.81 5.40 8.06
C ALA A 100 -4.32 5.70 8.20
N ALA A 101 -3.89 6.83 7.66
CA ALA A 101 -2.49 7.23 7.73
C ALA A 101 -2.05 7.56 9.16
N LYS A 102 -2.93 8.16 9.95
CA LYS A 102 -2.60 8.45 11.36
C LYS A 102 -2.36 7.17 12.14
N SER A 103 -3.21 6.16 11.98
CA SER A 103 -3.01 4.86 12.61
C SER A 103 -1.71 4.21 12.13
N ALA A 104 -1.46 4.27 10.83
CA ALA A 104 -0.24 3.69 10.26
C ALA A 104 1.00 4.41 10.75
N PHE A 105 0.96 5.75 10.82
CA PHE A 105 2.08 6.55 11.31
C PHE A 105 2.42 6.20 12.76
N ASP A 106 1.38 6.07 13.60
CA ASP A 106 1.58 5.70 15.01
C ASP A 106 2.29 4.35 15.12
N ARG A 107 1.91 3.39 14.28
CA ARG A 107 2.55 2.07 14.28
C ARG A 107 4.00 2.15 13.79
N LEU A 108 4.25 2.96 12.75
CA LEU A 108 5.60 3.10 12.18
C LEU A 108 6.54 3.80 13.13
N LYS A 109 6.11 4.92 13.76
CA LYS A 109 7.00 5.69 14.63
C LYS A 109 7.32 4.94 15.92
N SER A 110 6.48 4.01 16.36
CA SER A 110 6.74 3.20 17.54
C SER A 110 7.47 1.91 17.23
N SER A 111 7.74 1.60 15.96
CA SER A 111 8.52 0.43 15.58
C SER A 111 9.96 0.56 16.05
N VAL A 112 10.48 -0.51 16.60
CA VAL A 112 11.89 -0.59 17.01
C VAL A 112 12.59 -1.49 15.99
N VAL A 113 13.25 -0.88 15.03
CA VAL A 113 13.91 -1.64 13.95
C VAL A 113 15.37 -1.32 13.90
#